data_8fb5c866d0099644a51d99ec3ad4144b
#
_entry.id   8fb5c866d0099644a51d99ec3ad4144b
#
_cell.length_a   1.000
_cell.length_b   1.000
_cell.length_c   1.000
_cell.angle_alpha   90.00
_cell.angle_beta   90.00
_cell.angle_gamma   90.00
#
_symmetry.space_group_name_H-M   'P 1'
#
loop_
_entity.id
_entity.type
_entity.pdbx_description
1 polymer ?
#
loop_
_entity_poly.entity_id
_entity_poly.type
_entity_poly.pdbx_seq_one_letter_code
_entity_poly.pdbx_strand_id
1 'polypeptide(L)'
;MALKKKDEAGFSRRTFLKTVGAGGVAAGVLGPAGAAEAQGPRMEGPGAVAIQLNINGKVHRVEVEPRVTLLDAARTRLDITGVKRVCDRGSCGACTMIMDGHTVYSCSILAIDAQGG
;
A
#
# COMPACT_ATOMS: atom_id res chain seq x y z
N MET A 1 -55.52 -6.47 -15.45
CA MET A 1 -54.56 -6.24 -14.35
C MET A 1 -53.32 -5.58 -14.92
N ALA A 2 -53.17 -4.28 -14.72
CA ALA A 2 -52.04 -3.52 -15.26
C ALA A 2 -50.90 -3.52 -14.23
N LEU A 3 -49.77 -4.10 -14.58
CA LEU A 3 -48.56 -4.08 -13.77
C LEU A 3 -47.94 -2.68 -13.83
N LYS A 4 -47.98 -1.99 -12.71
CA LYS A 4 -47.40 -0.67 -12.48
C LYS A 4 -45.85 -0.80 -12.56
N LYS A 5 -45.28 -0.29 -13.64
CA LYS A 5 -43.84 -0.21 -13.83
C LYS A 5 -43.26 0.73 -12.77
N LYS A 6 -42.46 0.19 -11.88
CA LYS A 6 -41.74 0.94 -10.84
C LYS A 6 -40.61 1.68 -11.54
N ASP A 7 -40.72 2.98 -11.62
CA ASP A 7 -39.64 3.83 -12.15
C ASP A 7 -38.47 3.78 -11.21
N GLU A 8 -37.46 3.00 -11.57
CA GLU A 8 -36.18 3.04 -10.94
C GLU A 8 -35.48 4.37 -11.35
N ALA A 9 -35.52 5.30 -10.41
CA ALA A 9 -34.77 6.56 -10.57
C ALA A 9 -33.28 6.26 -10.67
N GLY A 10 -32.83 6.02 -11.90
CA GLY A 10 -31.43 5.81 -12.21
C GLY A 10 -30.61 7.03 -11.80
N PHE A 11 -29.63 6.85 -10.95
CA PHE A 11 -28.73 7.89 -10.52
C PHE A 11 -27.88 8.36 -11.71
N SER A 12 -28.30 9.46 -12.32
CA SER A 12 -27.61 10.02 -13.50
C SER A 12 -26.28 10.65 -13.10
N ARG A 13 -25.24 10.43 -13.92
CA ARG A 13 -23.91 11.06 -13.74
C ARG A 13 -24.03 12.59 -13.59
N ARG A 14 -24.98 13.21 -14.28
CA ARG A 14 -25.25 14.64 -14.18
C ARG A 14 -25.82 15.05 -12.82
N THR A 15 -26.66 14.21 -12.22
CA THR A 15 -27.20 14.44 -10.88
C THR A 15 -26.11 14.30 -9.83
N PHE A 16 -25.23 13.31 -9.98
CA PHE A 16 -24.07 13.14 -9.11
C PHE A 16 -23.17 14.37 -9.10
N LEU A 17 -22.78 14.86 -10.26
CA LEU A 17 -21.90 16.04 -10.37
C LEU A 17 -22.55 17.31 -9.80
N LYS A 18 -23.87 17.48 -9.94
CA LYS A 18 -24.59 18.62 -9.36
C LYS A 18 -24.65 18.53 -7.82
N THR A 19 -24.80 17.32 -7.28
CA THR A 19 -24.90 17.13 -5.82
C THR A 19 -23.53 17.33 -5.16
N VAL A 20 -22.44 16.86 -5.80
CA VAL A 20 -21.07 17.06 -5.29
C VAL A 20 -20.63 18.51 -5.43
N GLY A 21 -21.00 19.20 -6.51
CA GLY A 21 -20.65 20.61 -6.74
C GLY A 21 -21.43 21.61 -5.89
N ALA A 22 -22.65 21.28 -5.45
CA ALA A 22 -23.46 22.17 -4.63
C ALA A 22 -23.28 21.99 -3.12
N GLY A 23 -22.60 20.92 -2.69
CA GLY A 23 -22.33 20.60 -1.28
C GLY A 23 -21.14 21.32 -0.68
N GLY A 24 -20.46 22.18 -1.42
CA GLY A 24 -19.18 22.77 -1.03
C GLY A 24 -19.22 24.00 -0.12
N VAL A 25 -20.39 24.49 0.29
CA VAL A 25 -20.49 25.67 1.17
C VAL A 25 -21.67 25.55 2.10
N ALA A 26 -21.60 24.67 3.05
CA ALA A 26 -22.49 24.73 4.21
C ALA A 26 -21.73 24.34 5.48
N ALA A 27 -21.39 25.41 6.17
CA ALA A 27 -21.37 25.54 7.61
C ALA A 27 -20.47 24.60 8.40
N GLY A 28 -19.38 25.19 8.84
CA GLY A 28 -18.72 24.88 10.07
C GLY A 28 -19.61 24.40 11.19
N VAL A 29 -19.38 23.18 11.57
CA VAL A 29 -19.47 22.77 12.95
C VAL A 29 -18.02 22.63 13.38
N LEU A 30 -17.52 23.71 13.97
CA LEU A 30 -16.28 23.74 14.74
C LEU A 30 -16.51 22.92 16.01
N GLY A 31 -16.38 21.59 15.88
CA GLY A 31 -15.98 20.77 17.01
C GLY A 31 -14.46 20.83 17.09
N PRO A 32 -13.83 20.77 18.30
CA PRO A 32 -12.39 20.60 18.39
C PRO A 32 -12.05 19.21 17.88
N ALA A 33 -11.94 19.09 16.57
CA ALA A 33 -11.31 17.95 15.95
C ALA A 33 -9.86 18.01 16.39
N GLY A 34 -9.49 17.11 17.31
CA GLY A 34 -8.09 16.85 17.59
C GLY A 34 -7.38 16.73 16.27
N ALA A 35 -6.37 17.57 16.08
CA ALA A 35 -5.50 17.50 14.94
C ALA A 35 -4.86 16.10 14.93
N ALA A 36 -5.48 15.17 14.23
CA ALA A 36 -4.76 14.05 13.70
C ALA A 36 -3.78 14.69 12.73
N GLU A 37 -2.56 14.91 13.16
CA GLU A 37 -1.47 15.23 12.27
C GLU A 37 -1.45 14.13 11.21
N ALA A 38 -2.00 14.42 10.05
CA ALA A 38 -1.80 13.63 8.88
C ALA A 38 -0.30 13.69 8.61
N GLN A 39 0.42 12.72 9.14
CA GLN A 39 1.82 12.52 8.81
C GLN A 39 1.84 12.30 7.30
N GLY A 40 2.25 13.32 6.57
CA GLY A 40 2.42 13.24 5.13
C GLY A 40 3.32 12.04 4.78
N PRO A 41 3.30 11.58 3.53
CA PRO A 41 4.10 10.45 3.10
C PRO A 41 5.55 10.70 3.54
N ARG A 42 6.10 9.72 4.26
CA ARG A 42 7.48 9.77 4.73
C ARG A 42 8.38 9.79 3.51
N MET A 43 8.99 10.90 3.25
CA MET A 43 9.94 11.03 2.14
C MET A 43 11.32 10.59 2.64
N GLU A 44 11.71 9.38 2.28
CA GLU A 44 13.07 8.90 2.52
C GLU A 44 14.00 9.49 1.45
N GLY A 45 15.15 10.00 1.90
CA GLY A 45 16.14 10.62 1.01
C GLY A 45 16.86 9.63 0.10
N PRO A 46 17.75 10.10 -0.78
CA PRO A 46 18.47 9.22 -1.71
C PRO A 46 19.53 8.35 -1.03
N GLY A 47 19.75 8.50 0.27
CA GLY A 47 20.73 7.72 1.04
C GLY A 47 20.20 6.36 1.50
N ALA A 48 21.10 5.53 2.05
CA ALA A 48 20.72 4.28 2.68
C ALA A 48 19.92 4.55 3.96
N VAL A 49 18.82 3.80 4.13
CA VAL A 49 17.92 3.86 5.28
C VAL A 49 18.06 2.57 6.07
N ALA A 50 18.23 2.69 7.39
CA ALA A 50 18.25 1.54 8.27
C ALA A 50 16.81 1.05 8.52
N ILE A 51 16.52 -0.18 8.10
CA ILE A 51 15.23 -0.82 8.29
C ILE A 51 15.36 -2.08 9.14
N GLN A 52 14.24 -2.53 9.70
CA GLN A 52 14.14 -3.78 10.42
C GLN A 52 13.13 -4.69 9.73
N LEU A 53 13.56 -5.88 9.36
CA LEU A 53 12.73 -6.89 8.75
C LEU A 53 12.65 -8.10 9.68
N ASN A 54 11.45 -8.57 9.99
CA ASN A 54 11.25 -9.81 10.72
C ASN A 54 11.04 -10.94 9.70
N ILE A 55 12.05 -11.80 9.55
CA ILE A 55 12.00 -12.89 8.59
C ILE A 55 12.20 -14.22 9.34
N ASN A 56 11.23 -15.12 9.21
CA ASN A 56 11.22 -16.40 9.89
C ASN A 56 11.38 -16.28 11.42
N GLY A 57 10.78 -15.24 12.03
CA GLY A 57 10.85 -14.99 13.47
C GLY A 57 12.16 -14.39 13.97
N LYS A 58 13.06 -14.00 13.05
CA LYS A 58 14.30 -13.29 13.37
C LYS A 58 14.25 -11.86 12.87
N VAL A 59 14.57 -10.91 13.73
CA VAL A 59 14.67 -9.50 13.38
C VAL A 59 16.05 -9.25 12.78
N HIS A 60 16.05 -8.82 11.54
CA HIS A 60 17.24 -8.42 10.79
C HIS A 60 17.26 -6.90 10.66
N ARG A 61 18.38 -6.28 11.01
CA ARG A 61 18.65 -4.86 10.74
C ARG A 61 19.51 -4.75 9.52
N VAL A 62 19.08 -3.97 8.56
CA VAL A 62 19.76 -3.81 7.29
C VAL A 62 19.65 -2.38 6.79
N GLU A 63 20.70 -1.88 6.18
CA GLU A 63 20.70 -0.59 5.49
C GLU A 63 20.46 -0.83 4.01
N VAL A 64 19.41 -0.20 3.48
CA VAL A 64 19.01 -0.32 2.08
C VAL A 64 18.68 1.04 1.49
N GLU A 65 18.95 1.22 0.22
CA GLU A 65 18.43 2.37 -0.51
C GLU A 65 16.92 2.23 -0.68
N PRO A 66 16.14 3.34 -0.68
CA PRO A 66 14.68 3.30 -0.77
C PRO A 66 14.12 2.53 -1.96
N ARG A 67 14.87 2.44 -3.05
CA ARG A 67 14.48 1.72 -4.29
C ARG A 67 14.76 0.21 -4.27
N VAL A 68 15.40 -0.29 -3.21
CA VAL A 68 15.76 -1.72 -3.12
C VAL A 68 14.51 -2.53 -2.85
N THR A 69 14.30 -3.59 -3.65
CA THR A 69 13.16 -4.50 -3.46
C THR A 69 13.38 -5.42 -2.26
N LEU A 70 12.28 -5.93 -1.71
CA LEU A 70 12.34 -6.92 -0.62
C LEU A 70 13.13 -8.17 -1.06
N LEU A 71 12.99 -8.59 -2.32
CA LEU A 71 13.75 -9.69 -2.91
C LEU A 71 15.26 -9.43 -2.85
N ASP A 72 15.68 -8.24 -3.25
CA ASP A 72 17.09 -7.86 -3.26
C ASP A 72 17.65 -7.76 -1.84
N ALA A 73 16.93 -7.10 -0.94
CA ALA A 73 17.33 -7.00 0.45
C ALA A 73 17.50 -8.39 1.09
N ALA A 74 16.55 -9.30 0.90
CA ALA A 74 16.61 -10.66 1.43
C ALA A 74 17.80 -11.43 0.89
N ARG A 75 18.04 -11.41 -0.41
CA ARG A 75 19.08 -12.22 -1.04
C ARG A 75 20.49 -11.65 -0.91
N THR A 76 20.64 -10.34 -1.09
CA THR A 76 21.98 -9.72 -1.21
C THR A 76 22.50 -9.12 0.09
N ARG A 77 21.59 -8.76 1.01
CA ARG A 77 21.97 -8.15 2.29
C ARG A 77 21.84 -9.11 3.46
N LEU A 78 20.87 -10.02 3.41
CA LEU A 78 20.57 -10.95 4.50
C LEU A 78 20.94 -12.39 4.18
N ASP A 79 21.43 -12.66 2.98
CA ASP A 79 21.81 -14.00 2.49
C ASP A 79 20.70 -15.06 2.58
N ILE A 80 19.44 -14.61 2.47
CA ILE A 80 18.28 -15.50 2.48
C ILE A 80 18.02 -15.98 1.05
N THR A 81 18.51 -17.15 0.73
CA THR A 81 18.50 -17.72 -0.63
C THR A 81 17.26 -18.56 -0.95
N GLY A 82 16.35 -18.77 0.00
CA GLY A 82 15.10 -19.52 -0.20
C GLY A 82 14.23 -18.92 -1.30
N VAL A 83 14.07 -17.61 -1.29
CA VAL A 83 13.37 -16.85 -2.32
C VAL A 83 14.25 -16.71 -3.57
N LYS A 84 13.67 -16.91 -4.77
CA LYS A 84 14.42 -16.94 -6.03
C LYS A 84 14.14 -15.71 -6.88
N ARG A 85 15.20 -15.21 -7.54
CA ARG A 85 15.08 -14.18 -8.58
C ARG A 85 15.08 -14.85 -9.94
N VAL A 86 13.98 -14.72 -10.69
CA VAL A 86 13.84 -15.28 -12.05
C VAL A 86 13.42 -14.20 -13.03
N CYS A 87 12.16 -13.73 -12.98
CA CYS A 87 11.66 -12.72 -13.92
C CYS A 87 11.87 -11.27 -13.45
N ASP A 88 11.94 -11.07 -12.16
CA ASP A 88 12.11 -9.76 -11.49
C ASP A 88 11.07 -8.69 -11.87
N ARG A 89 9.87 -9.14 -12.22
CA ARG A 89 8.74 -8.30 -12.68
C ARG A 89 7.35 -8.81 -12.27
N GLY A 90 7.27 -9.61 -11.22
CA GLY A 90 6.00 -10.09 -10.67
C GLY A 90 5.24 -11.13 -11.51
N SER A 91 5.87 -11.75 -12.53
CA SER A 91 5.17 -12.65 -13.46
C SER A 91 5.30 -14.13 -13.12
N CYS A 92 6.46 -14.59 -12.63
CA CYS A 92 6.76 -16.04 -12.52
C CYS A 92 6.44 -16.66 -11.16
N GLY A 93 6.26 -15.85 -10.11
CA GLY A 93 5.99 -16.34 -8.75
C GLY A 93 7.17 -16.95 -7.99
N ALA A 94 8.36 -17.04 -8.59
CA ALA A 94 9.55 -17.65 -7.95
C ALA A 94 10.04 -16.88 -6.71
N CYS A 95 9.68 -15.62 -6.60
CA CYS A 95 10.00 -14.72 -5.49
C CYS A 95 8.88 -14.60 -4.44
N THR A 96 7.88 -15.49 -4.46
CA THR A 96 6.75 -15.43 -3.53
C THR A 96 7.22 -15.61 -2.09
N MET A 97 6.79 -14.69 -1.24
CA MET A 97 6.96 -14.70 0.21
C MET A 97 5.60 -14.53 0.89
N ILE A 98 5.53 -14.81 2.17
CA ILE A 98 4.37 -14.50 3.00
C ILE A 98 4.74 -13.29 3.86
N MET A 99 3.95 -12.23 3.75
CA MET A 99 4.07 -11.01 4.53
C MET A 99 2.73 -10.71 5.18
N ASP A 100 2.68 -10.63 6.50
CA ASP A 100 1.44 -10.40 7.28
C ASP A 100 0.30 -11.38 6.95
N GLY A 101 0.65 -12.66 6.70
CA GLY A 101 -0.32 -13.69 6.33
C GLY A 101 -0.79 -13.67 4.87
N HIS A 102 -0.30 -12.74 4.06
CA HIS A 102 -0.62 -12.63 2.64
C HIS A 102 0.55 -13.04 1.76
N THR A 103 0.26 -13.72 0.65
CA THR A 103 1.28 -14.05 -0.35
C THR A 103 1.60 -12.83 -1.21
N VAL A 104 2.88 -12.51 -1.30
CA VAL A 104 3.35 -11.34 -2.05
C VAL A 104 4.52 -11.70 -2.97
N TYR A 105 4.68 -10.96 -4.06
CA TYR A 105 5.85 -11.07 -4.92
C TYR A 105 6.92 -10.09 -4.44
N SER A 106 7.95 -10.59 -3.78
CA SER A 106 8.97 -9.74 -3.16
C SER A 106 9.78 -8.90 -4.15
N CYS A 107 9.80 -9.24 -5.44
CA CYS A 107 10.40 -8.40 -6.48
C CYS A 107 9.59 -7.12 -6.80
N SER A 108 8.33 -7.05 -6.35
CA SER A 108 7.43 -5.92 -6.61
C SER A 108 7.14 -5.08 -5.37
N ILE A 109 7.77 -5.40 -4.25
CA ILE A 109 7.63 -4.68 -2.99
C ILE A 109 8.97 -4.06 -2.61
N LEU A 110 8.97 -2.83 -2.18
CA LEU A 110 10.18 -2.18 -1.67
C LEU A 110 10.50 -2.72 -0.26
N ALA A 111 11.78 -2.86 0.03
CA ALA A 111 12.20 -3.34 1.35
C ALA A 111 11.78 -2.41 2.49
N ILE A 112 11.71 -1.10 2.24
CA ILE A 112 11.25 -0.10 3.20
C ILE A 112 9.76 -0.25 3.55
N ASP A 113 8.93 -0.71 2.60
CA ASP A 113 7.49 -0.91 2.82
C ASP A 113 7.20 -2.19 3.61
N ALA A 114 8.13 -3.13 3.63
CA ALA A 114 8.04 -4.37 4.39
C ALA A 114 8.47 -4.22 5.86
N GLN A 115 8.80 -3.01 6.30
CA GLN A 115 9.22 -2.75 7.66
C GLN A 115 8.05 -2.87 8.63
N GLY A 116 8.20 -3.71 9.65
CA GLY A 116 7.19 -3.91 10.71
C GLY A 116 6.19 -5.04 10.44
N GLY A 117 6.35 -5.78 9.34
CA GLY A 117 5.58 -6.98 9.02
C GLY A 117 6.16 -8.25 9.64
#